data_a685598981687f53c232667656431970
#
_entry.id   a685598981687f53c232667656431970
#
_cell.length_a   1.000
_cell.length_b   1.000
_cell.length_c   1.000
_cell.angle_alpha   90.00
_cell.angle_beta   90.00
_cell.angle_gamma   90.00
#
_symmetry.space_group_name_H-M   'P 1'
#
loop_
_entity.id
_entity.type
_entity.pdbx_description
1 polymer ?
#
loop_
_entity_poly.entity_id
_entity_poly.type
_entity_poly.pdbx_seq_one_letter_code
_entity_poly.pdbx_strand_id
1 'polypeptide(L)'
;MVALLELEDERSRVRLVPDLGGAIADMDAKLSGRLAPVLRRWDGPQTGWIGVGSNILVPFSNRISGGGFYFDQGGSATFHPLHPNVENLDPFPLHGDGLLKSWQVVSHSSTDVILRLENGEIGDFRYAAEVRYLLSSGTLNINLIVTNKGIRLPFGGGFHPWLPRYSDTRLQFNAEAVWLEDNLHLPTEQIALKDYPEWDIGSLGFLPKGLINNAFTGWDGHVKIEQRGLGLTAVITAEAPLDTAIIYSPDCHANFFCFEPVTHSVDAHNQPGQPGLAILEQGETMALNMNIGWLPCGS
;
A
#
# COMPACT_ATOMS: atom_id res chain seq x y z
N MET A 1 -21.25 14.33 7.10
CA MET A 1 -20.79 14.07 5.71
C MET A 1 -19.27 13.97 5.75
N VAL A 2 -18.69 12.94 5.19
CA VAL A 2 -17.23 12.81 5.05
C VAL A 2 -16.80 13.83 3.98
N ALA A 3 -15.81 14.66 4.31
CA ALA A 3 -15.29 15.65 3.38
C ALA A 3 -14.40 14.96 2.33
N LEU A 4 -14.63 15.24 1.04
CA LEU A 4 -13.77 14.83 -0.06
C LEU A 4 -12.99 16.05 -0.54
N LEU A 5 -11.67 15.89 -0.70
CA LEU A 5 -10.83 16.81 -1.42
C LEU A 5 -10.65 16.30 -2.85
N GLU A 6 -10.60 17.20 -3.82
CA GLU A 6 -10.41 16.85 -5.21
C GLU A 6 -9.15 17.52 -5.78
N LEU A 7 -8.35 16.72 -6.48
CA LEU A 7 -7.26 17.17 -7.33
C LEU A 7 -7.65 16.87 -8.78
N GLU A 8 -7.43 17.83 -9.66
CA GLU A 8 -7.80 17.69 -11.07
C GLU A 8 -6.80 18.41 -11.98
N ASP A 9 -6.38 17.72 -13.02
CA ASP A 9 -5.64 18.29 -14.13
C ASP A 9 -6.32 17.95 -15.49
N GLU A 10 -5.68 18.26 -16.61
CA GLU A 10 -6.23 17.99 -17.93
C GLU A 10 -6.44 16.49 -18.20
N ARG A 11 -5.69 15.61 -17.53
CA ARG A 11 -5.66 14.18 -17.81
C ARG A 11 -6.32 13.31 -16.74
N SER A 12 -6.34 13.75 -15.48
CA SER A 12 -6.80 12.93 -14.36
C SER A 12 -7.63 13.71 -13.36
N ARG A 13 -8.44 12.97 -12.60
CA ARG A 13 -9.12 13.42 -11.39
C ARG A 13 -8.82 12.46 -10.26
N VAL A 14 -8.49 12.99 -9.10
CA VAL A 14 -8.21 12.23 -7.87
C VAL A 14 -9.06 12.80 -6.75
N ARG A 15 -9.70 11.92 -5.96
CA ARG A 15 -10.42 12.34 -4.75
C ARG A 15 -9.76 11.72 -3.52
N LEU A 16 -9.66 12.49 -2.44
CA LEU A 16 -9.01 12.11 -1.20
C LEU A 16 -9.99 12.17 -0.03
N VAL A 17 -9.80 11.31 0.97
CA VAL A 17 -10.62 11.24 2.18
C VAL A 17 -9.72 11.48 3.40
N PRO A 18 -9.49 12.73 3.84
CA PRO A 18 -8.64 13.00 5.00
C PRO A 18 -9.11 12.30 6.27
N ASP A 19 -10.43 12.25 6.51
CA ASP A 19 -11.03 11.62 7.69
C ASP A 19 -10.91 10.08 7.72
N LEU A 20 -10.47 9.47 6.64
CA LEU A 20 -10.33 8.03 6.51
C LEU A 20 -8.89 7.67 6.12
N GLY A 21 -7.97 7.85 7.06
CA GLY A 21 -6.55 7.51 6.89
C GLY A 21 -5.79 8.35 5.86
N GLY A 22 -6.31 9.54 5.48
CA GLY A 22 -5.73 10.31 4.39
C GLY A 22 -5.82 9.62 3.03
N ALA A 23 -6.71 8.64 2.89
CA ALA A 23 -6.78 7.73 1.75
C ALA A 23 -7.13 8.41 0.42
N ILE A 24 -6.72 7.80 -0.68
CA ILE A 24 -7.24 8.08 -2.01
C ILE A 24 -8.59 7.38 -2.15
N ALA A 25 -9.69 8.14 -2.29
CA ALA A 25 -11.02 7.58 -2.54
C ALA A 25 -11.05 6.88 -3.91
N ASP A 26 -10.57 7.58 -4.92
CA ASP A 26 -10.47 7.09 -6.29
C ASP A 26 -9.54 7.95 -7.14
N MET A 27 -9.11 7.39 -8.28
CA MET A 27 -8.40 8.08 -9.34
C MET A 27 -8.98 7.67 -10.68
N ASP A 28 -9.39 8.65 -11.47
CA ASP A 28 -9.91 8.46 -12.82
C ASP A 28 -9.00 9.08 -13.89
N ALA A 29 -8.82 8.37 -14.98
CA ALA A 29 -8.27 8.90 -16.23
C ALA A 29 -9.36 9.63 -17.03
N LYS A 30 -9.07 10.81 -17.58
CA LYS A 30 -9.92 11.52 -18.54
C LYS A 30 -9.59 11.00 -19.95
N LEU A 31 -10.32 9.99 -20.39
CA LEU A 31 -10.04 9.28 -21.63
C LEU A 31 -11.18 9.44 -22.62
N SER A 32 -10.93 10.11 -23.75
CA SER A 32 -11.90 10.26 -24.85
C SER A 32 -13.28 10.76 -24.40
N GLY A 33 -13.31 11.78 -23.53
CA GLY A 33 -14.54 12.41 -23.04
C GLY A 33 -15.28 11.64 -21.93
N ARG A 34 -14.68 10.58 -21.39
CA ARG A 34 -15.20 9.82 -20.24
C ARG A 34 -14.17 9.68 -19.11
N LEU A 35 -14.65 9.40 -17.91
CA LEU A 35 -13.81 9.04 -16.78
C LEU A 35 -13.67 7.51 -16.73
N ALA A 36 -12.43 7.02 -16.81
CA ALA A 36 -12.09 5.60 -16.68
C ALA A 36 -11.30 5.37 -15.38
N PRO A 37 -11.68 4.39 -14.53
CA PRO A 37 -11.01 4.18 -13.24
C PRO A 37 -9.59 3.67 -13.44
N VAL A 38 -8.62 4.40 -12.90
CA VAL A 38 -7.22 3.95 -12.71
C VAL A 38 -7.12 3.16 -11.42
N LEU A 39 -7.71 3.69 -10.33
CA LEU A 39 -7.92 2.99 -9.08
C LEU A 39 -9.40 2.66 -8.91
N ARG A 40 -9.71 1.66 -8.08
CA ARG A 40 -11.09 1.34 -7.71
C ARG A 40 -11.77 2.59 -7.15
N ARG A 41 -13.03 2.79 -7.52
CA ARG A 41 -13.84 3.88 -7.00
C ARG A 41 -14.41 3.54 -5.63
N TRP A 42 -14.36 4.49 -4.72
CA TRP A 42 -14.95 4.37 -3.40
C TRP A 42 -16.47 4.42 -3.44
N ASP A 43 -17.13 3.42 -2.85
CA ASP A 43 -18.58 3.31 -2.80
C ASP A 43 -19.21 4.14 -1.68
N GLY A 44 -18.40 4.85 -0.89
CA GLY A 44 -18.84 5.76 0.17
C GLY A 44 -18.52 5.28 1.58
N PRO A 45 -18.90 6.08 2.60
CA PRO A 45 -18.46 5.88 4.00
C PRO A 45 -18.82 4.52 4.61
N GLN A 46 -19.86 3.87 4.11
CA GLN A 46 -20.32 2.57 4.61
C GLN A 46 -19.32 1.43 4.36
N THR A 47 -18.39 1.59 3.40
CA THR A 47 -17.37 0.59 3.11
C THR A 47 -16.10 0.78 3.96
N GLY A 48 -16.02 1.90 4.70
CA GLY A 48 -14.85 2.22 5.51
C GLY A 48 -13.57 2.28 4.68
N TRP A 49 -12.45 1.98 5.31
CA TRP A 49 -11.12 2.02 4.71
C TRP A 49 -10.88 0.91 3.67
N ILE A 50 -11.63 -0.21 3.72
CA ILE A 50 -11.52 -1.32 2.76
C ILE A 50 -12.06 -0.92 1.39
N GLY A 51 -12.98 0.07 1.33
CA GLY A 51 -13.65 0.49 0.09
C GLY A 51 -12.89 1.47 -0.78
N VAL A 52 -11.83 2.10 -0.29
CA VAL A 52 -11.11 3.20 -0.97
C VAL A 52 -10.24 2.73 -2.13
N GLY A 53 -9.72 3.68 -2.92
CA GLY A 53 -8.82 3.42 -4.03
C GLY A 53 -7.37 3.15 -3.60
N SER A 54 -6.89 3.75 -2.49
CA SER A 54 -5.60 3.41 -1.89
C SER A 54 -5.51 3.89 -0.45
N ASN A 55 -4.91 3.07 0.42
CA ASN A 55 -4.62 3.41 1.82
C ASN A 55 -3.13 3.72 2.01
N ILE A 56 -2.84 4.43 3.11
CA ILE A 56 -1.49 4.61 3.66
C ILE A 56 -1.30 3.57 4.78
N LEU A 57 -0.20 2.84 4.73
CA LEU A 57 0.12 1.79 5.69
C LEU A 57 1.29 2.25 6.55
N VAL A 58 1.01 2.67 7.78
CA VAL A 58 1.99 3.12 8.78
C VAL A 58 1.52 2.81 10.20
N PRO A 59 2.42 2.49 11.13
CA PRO A 59 3.88 2.44 11.05
C PRO A 59 4.43 1.09 10.56
N PHE A 60 3.58 0.22 10.05
CA PHE A 60 3.93 -1.05 9.40
C PHE A 60 2.85 -1.44 8.37
N SER A 61 3.23 -2.32 7.46
CA SER A 61 2.32 -2.97 6.51
C SER A 61 1.96 -4.37 6.98
N ASN A 62 0.80 -4.85 6.56
CA ASN A 62 0.34 -6.22 6.79
C ASN A 62 0.33 -6.65 8.27
N ARG A 63 0.54 -7.93 8.57
CA ARG A 63 0.35 -8.58 9.88
C ARG A 63 1.61 -8.61 10.71
N ILE A 64 1.46 -8.59 12.04
CA ILE A 64 2.49 -8.93 13.02
C ILE A 64 1.92 -10.01 13.93
N SER A 65 2.50 -11.22 13.87
CA SER A 65 2.03 -12.38 14.62
C SER A 65 2.50 -12.39 16.09
N GLY A 66 2.20 -13.45 16.84
CA GLY A 66 2.74 -13.67 18.17
C GLY A 66 2.31 -12.67 19.26
N GLY A 67 1.32 -11.81 18.97
CA GLY A 67 0.89 -10.77 19.92
C GLY A 67 1.84 -9.60 20.06
N GLY A 68 2.81 -9.46 19.13
CA GLY A 68 3.84 -8.44 19.11
C GLY A 68 5.17 -8.97 18.58
N PHE A 69 6.25 -8.30 18.93
CA PHE A 69 7.60 -8.67 18.47
C PHE A 69 8.68 -8.36 19.50
N TYR A 70 9.83 -9.00 19.36
CA TYR A 70 11.02 -8.69 20.15
C TYR A 70 11.93 -7.73 19.39
N PHE A 71 12.44 -6.71 20.10
CA PHE A 71 13.40 -5.77 19.55
C PHE A 71 14.47 -5.39 20.56
N ASP A 72 15.75 -5.33 20.12
CA ASP A 72 16.87 -4.94 20.97
C ASP A 72 17.01 -3.40 21.00
N GLN A 73 16.78 -2.85 22.17
CA GLN A 73 16.91 -1.42 22.46
C GLN A 73 18.36 -1.00 22.81
N GLY A 74 19.35 -1.85 22.53
CA GLY A 74 20.76 -1.59 22.83
C GLY A 74 21.27 -2.28 24.08
N GLY A 75 20.83 -3.52 24.36
CA GLY A 75 21.34 -4.31 25.51
C GLY A 75 20.64 -5.65 25.71
N SER A 76 19.33 -5.69 25.65
CA SER A 76 18.55 -6.92 25.67
C SER A 76 17.28 -6.76 24.86
N ALA A 77 16.85 -7.82 24.19
CA ALA A 77 15.61 -7.81 23.45
C ALA A 77 14.41 -7.65 24.39
N THR A 78 13.59 -6.64 24.14
CA THR A 78 12.35 -6.37 24.87
C THR A 78 11.16 -6.77 24.00
N PHE A 79 10.13 -7.34 24.60
CA PHE A 79 8.88 -7.64 23.89
C PHE A 79 7.99 -6.39 23.80
N HIS A 80 7.56 -6.07 22.58
CA HIS A 80 6.68 -4.96 22.25
C HIS A 80 5.29 -5.51 21.89
N PRO A 81 4.30 -5.44 22.80
CA PRO A 81 2.98 -6.03 22.58
C PRO A 81 2.19 -5.25 21.56
N LEU A 82 1.48 -5.99 20.71
CA LEU A 82 0.54 -5.46 19.73
C LEU A 82 -0.75 -6.28 19.75
N HIS A 83 -1.88 -5.59 19.72
CA HIS A 83 -3.19 -6.21 19.68
C HIS A 83 -3.88 -5.97 18.33
N PRO A 84 -4.82 -6.84 17.92
CA PRO A 84 -5.63 -6.60 16.74
C PRO A 84 -6.27 -5.20 16.79
N ASN A 85 -6.15 -4.46 15.69
CA ASN A 85 -6.61 -3.08 15.57
C ASN A 85 -7.84 -2.94 14.64
N VAL A 86 -8.25 -4.04 13.98
CA VAL A 86 -9.43 -4.11 13.11
C VAL A 86 -10.32 -5.26 13.59
N GLU A 87 -11.35 -4.90 14.36
CA GLU A 87 -12.24 -5.88 14.97
C GLU A 87 -12.91 -6.78 13.92
N ASN A 88 -12.93 -8.08 14.19
CA ASN A 88 -13.57 -9.13 13.38
C ASN A 88 -13.05 -9.27 11.93
N LEU A 89 -11.96 -8.61 11.57
CA LEU A 89 -11.36 -8.72 10.24
C LEU A 89 -10.14 -9.63 10.25
N ASP A 90 -9.26 -9.46 11.23
CA ASP A 90 -8.01 -10.19 11.31
C ASP A 90 -7.64 -10.50 12.77
N PRO A 91 -7.09 -11.70 13.09
CA PRO A 91 -6.67 -12.05 14.44
C PRO A 91 -5.36 -11.34 14.86
N PHE A 92 -4.68 -10.69 13.93
CA PHE A 92 -3.42 -9.97 14.15
C PHE A 92 -3.62 -8.46 13.98
N PRO A 93 -2.73 -7.61 14.54
CA PRO A 93 -2.65 -6.21 14.15
C PRO A 93 -2.34 -6.12 12.66
N LEU A 94 -3.08 -5.27 11.94
CA LEU A 94 -3.06 -5.19 10.49
C LEU A 94 -2.82 -3.75 10.03
N HIS A 95 -1.79 -3.53 9.19
CA HIS A 95 -1.49 -2.29 8.46
C HIS A 95 -1.25 -1.04 9.32
N GLY A 96 -0.95 -1.21 10.61
CA GLY A 96 -0.81 -0.08 11.52
C GLY A 96 -2.15 0.63 11.81
N ASP A 97 -2.09 1.82 12.38
CA ASP A 97 -3.28 2.60 12.74
C ASP A 97 -3.49 3.86 11.88
N GLY A 98 -2.51 4.24 11.06
CA GLY A 98 -2.58 5.44 10.24
C GLY A 98 -3.78 5.49 9.31
N LEU A 99 -4.17 4.35 8.75
CA LEU A 99 -5.34 4.21 7.87
C LEU A 99 -6.69 4.33 8.61
N LEU A 100 -6.70 4.23 9.94
CA LEU A 100 -7.90 4.32 10.78
C LEU A 100 -8.08 5.71 11.39
N LYS A 101 -7.11 6.61 11.23
CA LYS A 101 -7.10 7.95 11.83
C LYS A 101 -7.61 9.01 10.86
N SER A 102 -8.11 10.11 11.40
CA SER A 102 -8.37 11.34 10.63
C SER A 102 -7.07 12.13 10.49
N TRP A 103 -6.74 12.55 9.27
CA TRP A 103 -5.58 13.37 8.94
C TRP A 103 -6.00 14.81 8.71
N GLN A 104 -5.23 15.74 9.24
CA GLN A 104 -5.48 17.18 9.11
C GLN A 104 -5.06 17.68 7.73
N VAL A 105 -5.87 18.53 7.11
CA VAL A 105 -5.51 19.22 5.86
C VAL A 105 -4.60 20.39 6.23
N VAL A 106 -3.33 20.31 5.80
CA VAL A 106 -2.34 21.40 5.99
C VAL A 106 -2.46 22.41 4.87
N SER A 107 -2.59 21.94 3.62
CA SER A 107 -2.79 22.76 2.43
C SER A 107 -3.57 22.01 1.37
N HIS A 108 -4.31 22.77 0.54
CA HIS A 108 -5.07 22.21 -0.58
C HIS A 108 -5.14 23.23 -1.71
N SER A 109 -4.82 22.76 -2.93
CA SER A 109 -5.05 23.44 -4.19
C SER A 109 -5.71 22.47 -5.19
N SER A 110 -5.94 22.90 -6.43
CA SER A 110 -6.51 22.01 -7.46
C SER A 110 -5.64 20.82 -7.85
N THR A 111 -4.35 20.85 -7.53
CA THR A 111 -3.38 19.80 -7.93
C THR A 111 -2.45 19.34 -6.80
N ASP A 112 -2.49 19.95 -5.62
CA ASP A 112 -1.56 19.68 -4.53
C ASP A 112 -2.29 19.68 -3.19
N VAL A 113 -2.12 18.62 -2.42
CA VAL A 113 -2.66 18.48 -1.05
C VAL A 113 -1.57 17.98 -0.13
N ILE A 114 -1.46 18.59 1.04
CA ILE A 114 -0.65 18.07 2.15
C ILE A 114 -1.59 17.72 3.30
N LEU A 115 -1.51 16.48 3.76
CA LEU A 115 -2.23 15.97 4.93
C LEU A 115 -1.24 15.57 6.02
N ARG A 116 -1.63 15.74 7.29
CA ARG A 116 -0.78 15.41 8.43
C ARG A 116 -1.54 14.64 9.51
N LEU A 117 -0.91 13.60 10.03
CA LEU A 117 -1.27 12.88 11.24
C LEU A 117 -0.26 13.23 12.34
N GLU A 118 -0.67 13.93 13.38
CA GLU A 118 0.24 14.36 14.46
C GLU A 118 0.48 13.29 15.52
N ASN A 119 -0.52 12.43 15.78
CA ASN A 119 -0.54 11.52 16.91
C ASN A 119 -0.93 10.10 16.48
N GLY A 120 -0.07 9.45 15.66
CA GLY A 120 -0.17 8.03 15.39
C GLY A 120 0.26 7.24 16.61
N GLU A 121 -0.51 6.20 17.00
CA GLU A 121 -0.25 5.41 18.18
C GLU A 121 -0.81 4.00 18.06
N ILE A 122 0.07 3.00 18.06
CA ILE A 122 -0.29 1.59 18.14
C ILE A 122 0.79 0.80 18.89
N GLY A 123 0.39 0.04 19.94
CA GLY A 123 1.38 -0.57 20.84
C GLY A 123 2.34 0.46 21.41
N ASP A 124 3.64 0.25 21.24
CA ASP A 124 4.69 1.18 21.67
C ASP A 124 5.07 2.20 20.59
N PHE A 125 4.55 2.07 19.37
CA PHE A 125 4.76 3.06 18.32
C PHE A 125 4.08 4.38 18.67
N ARG A 126 4.84 5.47 18.59
CA ARG A 126 4.38 6.86 18.68
C ARG A 126 5.00 7.60 17.50
N TYR A 127 4.18 8.17 16.61
CA TYR A 127 4.70 8.78 15.39
C TYR A 127 3.84 9.94 14.90
N ALA A 128 4.42 10.77 14.08
CA ALA A 128 3.71 11.68 13.20
C ALA A 128 3.95 11.26 11.75
N ALA A 129 3.00 11.55 10.89
CA ALA A 129 3.16 11.31 9.46
C ALA A 129 2.63 12.50 8.66
N GLU A 130 3.28 12.78 7.55
CA GLU A 130 2.84 13.79 6.58
C GLU A 130 2.84 13.16 5.19
N VAL A 131 1.77 13.34 4.43
CA VAL A 131 1.68 12.90 3.04
C VAL A 131 1.38 14.10 2.15
N ARG A 132 2.13 14.21 1.05
CA ARG A 132 1.84 15.12 -0.05
C ARG A 132 1.35 14.33 -1.24
N TYR A 133 0.22 14.77 -1.80
CA TYR A 133 -0.35 14.32 -3.06
C TYR A 133 -0.21 15.43 -4.09
N LEU A 134 0.59 15.21 -5.12
CA LEU A 134 0.82 16.17 -6.21
C LEU A 134 0.39 15.56 -7.54
N LEU A 135 -0.67 16.06 -8.14
CA LEU A 135 -1.14 15.65 -9.45
C LEU A 135 -0.48 16.51 -10.53
N SER A 136 0.20 15.87 -11.47
CA SER A 136 0.86 16.55 -12.59
C SER A 136 0.83 15.69 -13.85
N SER A 137 0.32 16.24 -14.94
CA SER A 137 0.26 15.59 -16.26
C SER A 137 -0.35 14.19 -16.24
N GLY A 138 -1.38 14.00 -15.40
CA GLY A 138 -2.11 12.75 -15.25
C GLY A 138 -1.45 11.74 -14.29
N THR A 139 -0.32 12.08 -13.69
CA THR A 139 0.39 11.25 -12.70
C THR A 139 0.23 11.84 -11.31
N LEU A 140 -0.20 11.03 -10.36
CA LEU A 140 -0.26 11.36 -8.95
C LEU A 140 1.07 10.95 -8.29
N ASN A 141 1.83 11.94 -7.82
CA ASN A 141 3.04 11.74 -7.03
C ASN A 141 2.66 11.75 -5.55
N ILE A 142 3.09 10.76 -4.80
CA ILE A 142 2.78 10.56 -3.39
C ILE A 142 4.09 10.50 -2.63
N ASN A 143 4.29 11.46 -1.72
CA ASN A 143 5.44 11.48 -0.82
C ASN A 143 4.93 11.39 0.61
N LEU A 144 5.31 10.33 1.32
CA LEU A 144 4.94 10.08 2.71
C LEU A 144 6.19 10.15 3.58
N ILE A 145 6.15 10.97 4.62
CA ILE A 145 7.21 11.08 5.63
C ILE A 145 6.64 10.62 6.96
N VAL A 146 7.29 9.67 7.60
CA VAL A 146 6.96 9.15 8.94
C VAL A 146 8.06 9.54 9.90
N THR A 147 7.71 10.18 11.03
CA THR A 147 8.65 10.61 12.07
C THR A 147 8.40 9.84 13.36
N ASN A 148 9.40 9.14 13.87
CA ASN A 148 9.29 8.50 15.18
C ASN A 148 9.21 9.58 16.29
N LYS A 149 8.16 9.53 17.11
CA LYS A 149 7.96 10.42 18.28
C LYS A 149 8.17 9.70 19.62
N GLY A 150 8.37 8.38 19.57
CA GLY A 150 8.52 7.51 20.73
C GLY A 150 9.93 6.98 20.93
N ILE A 151 10.01 5.80 21.49
CA ILE A 151 11.27 5.05 21.68
C ILE A 151 11.77 4.53 20.33
N ARG A 152 13.04 4.10 20.31
CA ARG A 152 13.66 3.47 19.13
C ARG A 152 12.92 2.18 18.78
N LEU A 153 12.40 2.08 17.55
CA LEU A 153 11.66 0.92 17.07
C LEU A 153 11.90 0.67 15.56
N PRO A 154 11.62 -0.56 15.06
CA PRO A 154 11.66 -0.90 13.66
C PRO A 154 10.35 -0.45 12.97
N PHE A 155 10.43 0.59 12.15
CA PHE A 155 9.32 1.12 11.35
C PHE A 155 9.33 0.53 9.95
N GLY A 156 8.14 0.35 9.41
CA GLY A 156 7.91 0.04 8.01
C GLY A 156 6.68 0.76 7.49
N GLY A 157 6.29 0.46 6.27
CA GLY A 157 5.08 1.03 5.71
C GLY A 157 4.97 0.87 4.21
N GLY A 158 4.01 1.55 3.64
CA GLY A 158 3.77 1.53 2.21
C GLY A 158 2.40 2.06 1.82
N PHE A 159 1.94 1.60 0.67
CA PHE A 159 0.68 2.00 0.07
C PHE A 159 -0.10 0.78 -0.38
N HIS A 160 -1.43 0.89 -0.35
CA HIS A 160 -2.32 -0.22 -0.66
C HIS A 160 -3.28 0.15 -1.81
N PRO A 161 -2.79 0.30 -3.05
CA PRO A 161 -3.62 0.53 -4.21
C PRO A 161 -4.59 -0.63 -4.48
N TRP A 162 -5.85 -0.28 -4.65
CA TRP A 162 -6.91 -1.18 -5.08
C TRP A 162 -7.23 -0.87 -6.54
N LEU A 163 -7.07 -1.86 -7.41
CA LEU A 163 -7.22 -1.69 -8.84
C LEU A 163 -8.45 -2.46 -9.34
N PRO A 164 -9.15 -1.96 -10.36
CA PRO A 164 -10.20 -2.74 -11.02
C PRO A 164 -9.64 -4.05 -11.57
N ARG A 165 -10.39 -5.14 -11.42
CA ARG A 165 -10.07 -6.45 -12.01
C ARG A 165 -11.13 -6.83 -13.04
N TYR A 166 -10.67 -7.14 -14.24
CA TYR A 166 -11.48 -7.67 -15.35
C TYR A 166 -10.84 -8.95 -15.86
N SER A 167 -11.57 -9.70 -16.68
CA SER A 167 -11.06 -10.95 -17.26
C SER A 167 -9.85 -10.77 -18.19
N ASP A 168 -9.64 -9.55 -18.68
CA ASP A 168 -8.54 -9.15 -19.56
C ASP A 168 -7.42 -8.37 -18.85
N THR A 169 -7.52 -8.20 -17.53
CA THR A 169 -6.48 -7.54 -16.73
C THR A 169 -5.17 -8.32 -16.79
N ARG A 170 -4.08 -7.62 -17.15
CA ARG A 170 -2.73 -8.20 -17.17
C ARG A 170 -1.77 -7.37 -16.35
N LEU A 171 -0.85 -8.04 -15.66
CA LEU A 171 0.24 -7.43 -14.92
C LEU A 171 1.56 -7.68 -15.62
N GLN A 172 2.44 -6.68 -15.55
CA GLN A 172 3.84 -6.80 -15.95
C GLN A 172 4.70 -6.12 -14.88
N PHE A 173 5.46 -6.91 -14.12
CA PHE A 173 6.41 -6.46 -13.10
C PHE A 173 7.52 -7.50 -12.94
N ASN A 174 8.64 -7.10 -12.34
CA ASN A 174 9.74 -8.02 -12.04
C ASN A 174 9.94 -8.08 -10.53
N ALA A 175 10.17 -9.29 -10.00
CA ALA A 175 10.58 -9.54 -8.63
C ALA A 175 11.54 -10.72 -8.59
N GLU A 176 12.26 -10.89 -7.48
CA GLU A 176 13.26 -11.96 -7.35
C GLU A 176 12.68 -13.22 -6.72
N ALA A 177 11.83 -13.04 -5.71
CA ALA A 177 11.28 -14.13 -4.93
C ALA A 177 9.85 -13.85 -4.46
N VAL A 178 9.15 -14.90 -4.04
CA VAL A 178 7.81 -14.82 -3.45
C VAL A 178 7.78 -15.57 -2.12
N TRP A 179 7.09 -15.03 -1.14
CA TRP A 179 6.75 -15.69 0.11
C TRP A 179 5.47 -16.51 -0.05
N LEU A 180 5.57 -17.81 0.26
CA LEU A 180 4.40 -18.66 0.46
C LEU A 180 3.79 -18.40 1.83
N GLU A 181 2.49 -18.64 1.98
CA GLU A 181 1.75 -18.38 3.22
C GLU A 181 1.05 -19.62 3.77
N ASP A 182 0.73 -19.60 5.06
CA ASP A 182 -0.12 -20.58 5.71
C ASP A 182 -1.61 -20.15 5.69
N ASN A 183 -2.45 -20.91 6.38
CA ASN A 183 -3.90 -20.64 6.47
C ASN A 183 -4.24 -19.38 7.29
N LEU A 184 -3.29 -18.78 8.00
CA LEU A 184 -3.41 -17.53 8.73
C LEU A 184 -2.82 -16.35 7.94
N HIS A 185 -2.41 -16.60 6.70
CA HIS A 185 -1.75 -15.64 5.83
C HIS A 185 -0.41 -15.14 6.40
N LEU A 186 0.28 -15.99 7.15
CA LEU A 186 1.63 -15.74 7.65
C LEU A 186 2.67 -16.40 6.74
N PRO A 187 3.86 -15.81 6.57
CA PRO A 187 4.88 -16.32 5.66
C PRO A 187 5.44 -17.66 6.17
N THR A 188 5.65 -18.61 5.26
CA THR A 188 6.21 -19.92 5.57
C THR A 188 7.57 -20.12 4.91
N GLU A 189 7.67 -20.01 3.62
CA GLU A 189 8.87 -20.24 2.82
C GLU A 189 9.01 -19.15 1.76
N GLN A 190 10.23 -18.68 1.54
CA GLN A 190 10.55 -17.80 0.42
C GLN A 190 11.17 -18.62 -0.70
N ILE A 191 10.56 -18.56 -1.89
CA ILE A 191 11.04 -19.27 -3.07
C ILE A 191 11.49 -18.29 -4.16
N ALA A 192 12.57 -18.62 -4.87
CA ALA A 192 13.08 -17.79 -5.95
C ALA A 192 12.24 -18.01 -7.22
N LEU A 193 11.71 -16.93 -7.82
CA LEU A 193 10.83 -17.01 -9.00
C LEU A 193 11.48 -17.68 -10.19
N LYS A 194 12.80 -17.55 -10.37
CA LYS A 194 13.57 -18.23 -11.44
C LYS A 194 13.47 -19.77 -11.41
N ASP A 195 13.23 -20.34 -10.22
CA ASP A 195 13.14 -21.78 -9.98
C ASP A 195 11.69 -22.29 -9.98
N TYR A 196 10.72 -21.37 -9.87
CA TYR A 196 9.28 -21.64 -9.77
C TYR A 196 8.49 -20.73 -10.72
N PRO A 197 8.56 -20.97 -12.04
CA PRO A 197 7.96 -20.07 -13.04
C PRO A 197 6.43 -19.97 -12.96
N GLU A 198 5.75 -20.91 -12.30
CA GLU A 198 4.30 -20.84 -12.03
C GLU A 198 3.92 -19.71 -11.09
N TRP A 199 4.86 -19.19 -10.30
CA TRP A 199 4.69 -18.04 -9.43
C TRP A 199 5.10 -16.71 -10.09
N ASP A 200 5.72 -16.76 -11.27
CA ASP A 200 6.10 -15.55 -12.02
C ASP A 200 4.89 -14.96 -12.77
N ILE A 201 3.92 -14.49 -12.01
CA ILE A 201 2.69 -13.92 -12.56
C ILE A 201 2.93 -12.61 -13.31
N GLY A 202 4.03 -11.92 -13.04
CA GLY A 202 4.43 -10.70 -13.75
C GLY A 202 4.82 -10.98 -15.19
N SER A 203 5.51 -12.10 -15.46
CA SER A 203 5.83 -12.58 -16.81
C SER A 203 4.65 -13.29 -17.46
N LEU A 204 3.83 -14.01 -16.70
CA LEU A 204 2.63 -14.71 -17.21
C LEU A 204 1.53 -13.72 -17.65
N GLY A 205 1.50 -12.53 -17.07
CA GLY A 205 0.61 -11.45 -17.46
C GLY A 205 -0.81 -11.51 -16.90
N PHE A 206 -1.27 -12.62 -16.31
CA PHE A 206 -2.61 -12.76 -15.74
C PHE A 206 -2.57 -13.05 -14.25
N LEU A 207 -3.55 -12.49 -13.52
CA LEU A 207 -3.80 -12.87 -12.14
C LEU A 207 -4.30 -14.32 -12.06
N PRO A 208 -3.91 -15.08 -11.01
CA PRO A 208 -4.43 -16.42 -10.76
C PRO A 208 -5.96 -16.44 -10.69
N LYS A 209 -6.57 -17.58 -11.02
CA LYS A 209 -8.03 -17.76 -10.88
C LYS A 209 -8.48 -17.90 -9.43
N GLY A 210 -7.65 -18.47 -8.59
CA GLY A 210 -7.86 -18.61 -7.15
C GLY A 210 -7.35 -17.42 -6.37
N LEU A 211 -7.33 -17.59 -5.03
CA LEU A 211 -6.71 -16.65 -4.11
C LEU A 211 -5.23 -16.45 -4.44
N ILE A 212 -4.81 -15.20 -4.42
CA ILE A 212 -3.42 -14.79 -4.26
C ILE A 212 -3.36 -13.77 -3.14
N ASN A 213 -2.42 -13.93 -2.21
CA ASN A 213 -2.17 -13.03 -1.10
C ASN A 213 -0.70 -13.14 -0.69
N ASN A 214 0.20 -12.81 -1.61
CA ASN A 214 1.61 -13.12 -1.47
C ASN A 214 2.49 -11.86 -1.59
N ALA A 215 3.59 -11.85 -0.83
CA ALA A 215 4.62 -10.83 -0.90
C ALA A 215 5.71 -11.25 -1.90
N PHE A 216 5.93 -10.41 -2.91
CA PHE A 216 6.98 -10.52 -3.93
C PHE A 216 8.12 -9.58 -3.56
N THR A 217 9.28 -10.12 -3.20
CA THR A 217 10.45 -9.36 -2.76
C THR A 217 11.45 -9.17 -3.90
N GLY A 218 12.29 -8.13 -3.78
CA GLY A 218 13.18 -7.71 -4.87
C GLY A 218 12.40 -7.16 -6.07
N TRP A 219 11.24 -6.55 -5.81
CA TRP A 219 10.49 -5.83 -6.83
C TRP A 219 11.29 -4.61 -7.31
N ASP A 220 11.39 -4.45 -8.63
CA ASP A 220 12.19 -3.40 -9.27
C ASP A 220 11.58 -1.99 -9.21
N GLY A 221 10.48 -1.81 -8.47
CA GLY A 221 9.81 -0.53 -8.31
C GLY A 221 8.93 -0.13 -9.49
N HIS A 222 8.61 -1.04 -10.41
CA HIS A 222 7.79 -0.72 -11.58
C HIS A 222 6.76 -1.81 -11.88
N VAL A 223 5.49 -1.43 -12.08
CA VAL A 223 4.44 -2.33 -12.58
C VAL A 223 3.57 -1.65 -13.63
N LYS A 224 3.25 -2.37 -14.67
CA LYS A 224 2.21 -2.03 -15.66
C LYS A 224 1.01 -2.94 -15.49
N ILE A 225 -0.17 -2.35 -15.49
CA ILE A 225 -1.44 -3.04 -15.31
C ILE A 225 -2.31 -2.68 -16.52
N GLU A 226 -2.34 -3.57 -17.50
CA GLU A 226 -3.10 -3.39 -18.73
C GLU A 226 -4.58 -3.67 -18.48
N GLN A 227 -5.42 -2.71 -18.81
CA GLN A 227 -6.88 -2.71 -18.66
C GLN A 227 -7.52 -2.43 -20.04
N ARG A 228 -7.48 -3.40 -20.95
CA ARG A 228 -7.92 -3.21 -22.36
C ARG A 228 -9.36 -2.77 -22.46
N GLY A 229 -10.26 -3.36 -21.67
CA GLY A 229 -11.67 -3.01 -21.64
C GLY A 229 -11.92 -1.56 -21.21
N LEU A 230 -11.01 -0.97 -20.43
CA LEU A 230 -11.03 0.45 -20.07
C LEU A 230 -10.30 1.34 -21.08
N GLY A 231 -9.46 0.78 -21.95
CA GLY A 231 -8.64 1.51 -22.91
C GLY A 231 -7.40 2.17 -22.29
N LEU A 232 -6.95 1.70 -21.13
CA LEU A 232 -5.78 2.26 -20.42
C LEU A 232 -4.86 1.18 -19.85
N THR A 233 -3.62 1.56 -19.61
CA THR A 233 -2.65 0.83 -18.79
C THR A 233 -2.31 1.70 -17.59
N ALA A 234 -2.66 1.25 -16.40
CA ALA A 234 -2.19 1.89 -15.16
C ALA A 234 -0.71 1.58 -14.96
N VAL A 235 0.04 2.56 -14.44
CA VAL A 235 1.47 2.44 -14.15
C VAL A 235 1.70 2.88 -12.71
N ILE A 236 2.29 2.00 -11.92
CA ILE A 236 2.74 2.35 -10.57
C ILE A 236 4.26 2.25 -10.55
N THR A 237 4.90 3.28 -10.03
CA THR A 237 6.34 3.27 -9.77
C THR A 237 6.60 3.64 -8.32
N ALA A 238 7.62 3.02 -7.73
CA ALA A 238 8.06 3.33 -6.37
C ALA A 238 9.58 3.33 -6.30
N GLU A 239 10.11 4.04 -5.32
CA GLU A 239 11.54 4.12 -5.04
C GLU A 239 11.86 3.33 -3.77
N ALA A 240 13.13 2.92 -3.64
CA ALA A 240 13.60 2.34 -2.38
C ALA A 240 13.25 3.27 -1.19
N PRO A 241 12.82 2.71 -0.06
CA PRO A 241 12.86 1.30 0.33
C PRO A 241 11.62 0.46 -0.04
N LEU A 242 10.76 0.89 -0.95
CA LEU A 242 9.57 0.16 -1.38
C LEU A 242 9.95 -0.91 -2.43
N ASP A 243 10.62 -1.97 -2.01
CA ASP A 243 11.14 -3.05 -2.86
C ASP A 243 10.38 -4.39 -2.72
N THR A 244 9.28 -4.37 -2.02
CA THR A 244 8.37 -5.49 -1.87
C THR A 244 7.00 -5.11 -2.41
N ALA A 245 6.40 -5.98 -3.23
CA ALA A 245 5.03 -5.84 -3.72
C ALA A 245 4.15 -6.94 -3.13
N ILE A 246 3.09 -6.58 -2.40
CA ILE A 246 2.08 -7.55 -1.98
C ILE A 246 0.95 -7.54 -3.00
N ILE A 247 0.59 -8.73 -3.49
CA ILE A 247 -0.51 -8.90 -4.44
C ILE A 247 -1.61 -9.67 -3.76
N TYR A 248 -2.80 -9.05 -3.70
CA TYR A 248 -3.99 -9.68 -3.16
C TYR A 248 -5.13 -9.69 -4.18
N SER A 249 -5.76 -10.85 -4.34
CA SER A 249 -7.02 -10.98 -5.04
C SER A 249 -7.75 -12.23 -4.57
N PRO A 250 -9.03 -12.15 -4.14
CA PRO A 250 -9.74 -13.29 -3.57
C PRO A 250 -9.91 -14.43 -4.57
N ASP A 251 -10.33 -14.11 -5.79
CA ASP A 251 -10.55 -15.05 -6.89
C ASP A 251 -10.77 -14.32 -8.23
N CYS A 252 -11.07 -15.07 -9.28
CA CYS A 252 -11.33 -14.52 -10.62
C CYS A 252 -12.69 -13.83 -10.78
N HIS A 253 -13.59 -13.89 -9.81
CA HIS A 253 -14.89 -13.22 -9.82
C HIS A 253 -14.85 -11.89 -9.08
N ALA A 254 -13.80 -11.62 -8.31
CA ALA A 254 -13.58 -10.33 -7.68
C ALA A 254 -13.45 -9.23 -8.75
N ASN A 255 -14.09 -8.08 -8.51
CA ASN A 255 -14.00 -6.91 -9.38
C ASN A 255 -12.80 -6.02 -9.05
N PHE A 256 -11.89 -6.48 -8.18
CA PHE A 256 -10.68 -5.79 -7.76
C PHE A 256 -9.53 -6.75 -7.50
N PHE A 257 -8.33 -6.20 -7.45
CA PHE A 257 -7.14 -6.77 -6.85
C PHE A 257 -6.30 -5.64 -6.23
N CYS A 258 -5.34 -6.00 -5.38
CA CYS A 258 -4.41 -5.04 -4.79
C CYS A 258 -3.01 -5.29 -5.33
N PHE A 259 -2.26 -4.20 -5.51
CA PHE A 259 -0.83 -4.23 -5.76
C PHE A 259 -0.20 -3.22 -4.79
N GLU A 260 0.46 -3.70 -3.76
CA GLU A 260 0.85 -2.92 -2.59
C GLU A 260 2.37 -2.75 -2.53
N PRO A 261 2.91 -1.60 -2.98
CA PRO A 261 4.31 -1.25 -2.72
C PRO A 261 4.54 -1.02 -1.22
N VAL A 262 5.38 -1.86 -0.61
CA VAL A 262 5.69 -1.83 0.82
C VAL A 262 7.19 -2.00 1.07
N THR A 263 7.65 -1.61 2.26
CA THR A 263 9.07 -1.72 2.63
C THR A 263 9.47 -3.13 3.03
N HIS A 264 8.55 -3.99 3.43
CA HIS A 264 8.84 -5.28 4.05
C HIS A 264 7.77 -6.34 3.75
N SER A 265 8.15 -7.61 3.86
CA SER A 265 7.22 -8.74 3.78
C SER A 265 6.30 -8.83 4.99
N VAL A 266 5.28 -9.70 4.90
CA VAL A 266 4.38 -10.00 6.02
C VAL A 266 5.18 -10.49 7.22
N ASP A 267 4.81 -10.04 8.42
CA ASP A 267 5.40 -10.45 9.70
C ASP A 267 6.94 -10.22 9.82
N ALA A 268 7.47 -9.24 9.11
CA ALA A 268 8.90 -8.94 9.09
C ALA A 268 9.46 -8.60 10.48
N HIS A 269 8.63 -8.05 11.38
CA HIS A 269 9.03 -7.77 12.76
C HIS A 269 9.44 -9.03 13.54
N ASN A 270 8.91 -10.19 13.16
CA ASN A 270 9.23 -11.51 13.77
C ASN A 270 10.22 -12.32 12.92
N GLN A 271 10.66 -11.82 11.77
CA GLN A 271 11.68 -12.48 10.97
C GLN A 271 13.10 -12.13 11.45
N PRO A 272 14.07 -13.06 11.33
CA PRO A 272 15.46 -12.79 11.66
C PRO A 272 16.01 -11.58 10.90
N GLY A 273 16.59 -10.62 11.65
CA GLY A 273 17.15 -9.40 11.07
C GLY A 273 16.13 -8.35 10.68
N GLN A 274 14.84 -8.62 10.85
CA GLN A 274 13.74 -7.67 10.59
C GLN A 274 13.86 -6.98 9.22
N PRO A 275 13.87 -7.75 8.12
CA PRO A 275 14.20 -7.26 6.78
C PRO A 275 13.20 -6.21 6.30
N GLY A 276 13.71 -5.16 5.64
CA GLY A 276 12.89 -4.08 5.07
C GLY A 276 12.34 -3.08 6.09
N LEU A 277 12.66 -3.24 7.39
CA LEU A 277 12.27 -2.29 8.43
C LEU A 277 13.38 -1.27 8.69
N ALA A 278 13.01 -0.01 8.82
CA ALA A 278 13.90 1.08 9.20
C ALA A 278 13.90 1.23 10.73
N ILE A 279 15.06 1.11 11.35
CA ILE A 279 15.19 1.39 12.78
C ILE A 279 15.30 2.89 12.97
N LEU A 280 14.29 3.50 13.60
CA LEU A 280 14.24 4.94 13.80
C LEU A 280 14.39 5.28 15.28
N GLU A 281 15.38 6.13 15.59
CA GLU A 281 15.48 6.82 16.87
C GLU A 281 14.40 7.89 17.00
N GLN A 282 14.15 8.39 18.22
CA GLN A 282 13.22 9.50 18.42
C GLN A 282 13.63 10.73 17.59
N GLY A 283 12.73 11.23 16.76
CA GLY A 283 12.94 12.36 15.87
C GLY A 283 13.47 11.99 14.48
N GLU A 284 13.91 10.75 14.27
CA GLU A 284 14.30 10.28 12.93
C GLU A 284 13.09 10.01 12.04
N THR A 285 13.33 10.02 10.73
CA THR A 285 12.28 9.93 9.71
C THR A 285 12.57 8.85 8.69
N MET A 286 11.49 8.28 8.16
CA MET A 286 11.47 7.43 6.96
C MET A 286 10.63 8.11 5.89
N ALA A 287 11.12 8.17 4.65
CA ALA A 287 10.39 8.69 3.51
C ALA A 287 10.05 7.58 2.51
N LEU A 288 8.80 7.57 2.01
CA LEU A 288 8.29 6.61 1.04
C LEU A 288 7.70 7.36 -0.15
N ASN A 289 8.14 7.00 -1.37
CA ASN A 289 7.72 7.65 -2.61
C ASN A 289 7.07 6.65 -3.56
N MET A 290 5.87 6.98 -4.03
CA MET A 290 5.15 6.22 -5.05
C MET A 290 4.50 7.16 -6.06
N ASN A 291 4.44 6.75 -7.32
CA ASN A 291 3.69 7.44 -8.35
C ASN A 291 2.64 6.51 -8.95
N ILE A 292 1.46 7.04 -9.21
CA ILE A 292 0.38 6.35 -9.92
C ILE A 292 0.02 7.20 -11.15
N GLY A 293 0.17 6.60 -12.32
CA GLY A 293 -0.16 7.23 -13.59
C GLY A 293 -0.89 6.27 -14.52
N TRP A 294 -1.11 6.71 -15.76
CA TRP A 294 -1.73 5.89 -16.78
C TRP A 294 -1.32 6.31 -18.19
N LEU A 295 -1.40 5.34 -19.09
CA LEU A 295 -1.17 5.50 -20.53
C LEU A 295 -2.40 4.96 -21.28
N PRO A 296 -2.76 5.51 -22.47
CA PRO A 296 -3.73 4.86 -23.36
C PRO A 296 -3.23 3.45 -23.74
N CYS A 297 -4.15 2.47 -23.91
CA CYS A 297 -3.77 1.15 -24.42
C CYS A 297 -3.16 1.26 -25.82
N GLY A 298 -2.03 0.61 -26.05
CA GLY A 298 -1.35 0.57 -27.35
C GLY A 298 -0.40 1.74 -27.60
N SER A 299 -0.07 2.54 -26.58
CA SER A 299 0.98 3.57 -26.65
C SER A 299 2.33 3.05 -26.15
#